data_2581c01eab59e960e20939fcc05fb90f
#
_entry.id   2581c01eab59e960e20939fcc05fb90f
#
_cell.length_a   1.000
_cell.length_b   1.000
_cell.length_c   1.000
_cell.angle_alpha   90.00
_cell.angle_beta   90.00
_cell.angle_gamma   90.00
#
_symmetry.space_group_name_H-M   'P 1'
#
loop_
_entity.id
_entity.type
_entity.pdbx_description
1 polymer ?
#
loop_
_entity_poly.entity_id
_entity_poly.type
_entity_poly.pdbx_seq_one_letter_code
_entity_poly.pdbx_strand_id
1 'polypeptide(L)'
;MKIQIIYCHPSQKSYTHEILEQLKSSLLKENLKFEVSDLYAMNFQTDMSENEYDREGFVNLDLPIPNDIKEEHQKLKKASCIVFVYPVWWSDCPAKLKGWFDRVYSVGYAYGYDESGHNIQKMKTIPYGIALCTAGHPNEFLNEIGIAESMRNVMIDDRLGQRFKKK
;
A
#
# COMPACT_ATOMS: atom_id res chain seq x y z
N MET A 1 13.52 -14.55 1.13
CA MET A 1 12.28 -13.73 1.14
C MET A 1 12.70 -12.28 0.89
N LYS A 2 12.04 -11.54 -0.03
CA LYS A 2 12.25 -10.10 -0.21
C LYS A 2 11.06 -9.35 0.37
N ILE A 3 11.31 -8.41 1.28
CA ILE A 3 10.27 -7.62 1.96
C ILE A 3 10.26 -6.22 1.36
N GLN A 4 9.10 -5.75 0.96
CA GLN A 4 8.88 -4.36 0.57
C GLN A 4 8.13 -3.66 1.71
N ILE A 5 8.69 -2.57 2.21
CA ILE A 5 8.05 -1.72 3.22
C ILE A 5 7.55 -0.45 2.52
N ILE A 6 6.28 -0.17 2.64
CA ILE A 6 5.67 1.09 2.21
C ILE A 6 5.46 1.94 3.46
N TYR A 7 6.27 2.97 3.61
CA TYR A 7 6.25 3.84 4.78
C TYR A 7 5.67 5.21 4.44
N CYS A 8 4.81 5.70 5.32
CA CYS A 8 4.12 6.96 5.11
C CYS A 8 4.00 7.77 6.40
N HIS A 9 4.98 8.62 6.69
CA HIS A 9 4.90 9.64 7.74
C HIS A 9 5.83 10.81 7.42
N PRO A 10 5.39 12.09 7.61
CA PRO A 10 6.21 13.27 7.28
C PRO A 10 7.34 13.55 8.28
N SER A 11 7.27 13.00 9.49
CA SER A 11 8.21 13.30 10.56
C SER A 11 8.98 12.07 11.01
N GLN A 12 10.30 12.20 11.05
CA GLN A 12 11.20 11.18 11.62
C GLN A 12 11.17 11.14 13.18
N LYS A 13 10.48 12.08 13.82
CA LYS A 13 10.30 12.11 15.28
C LYS A 13 8.98 11.48 15.74
N SER A 14 8.27 10.81 14.85
CA SER A 14 6.97 10.20 15.16
C SER A 14 7.11 8.79 15.73
N TYR A 15 6.10 8.37 16.49
CA TYR A 15 6.01 6.97 16.95
C TYR A 15 5.92 5.98 15.77
N THR A 16 5.26 6.38 14.68
CA THR A 16 5.22 5.58 13.44
C THR A 16 6.62 5.38 12.85
N HIS A 17 7.51 6.39 12.95
CA HIS A 17 8.90 6.25 12.52
C HIS A 17 9.67 5.29 13.42
N GLU A 18 9.46 5.35 14.73
CA GLU A 18 10.08 4.40 15.66
C GLU A 18 9.69 2.95 15.33
N ILE A 19 8.42 2.70 14.99
CA ILE A 19 7.98 1.37 14.53
C ILE A 19 8.74 0.94 13.27
N LEU A 20 8.94 1.83 12.31
CA LEU A 20 9.75 1.54 11.11
C LEU A 20 11.18 1.14 11.47
N GLU A 21 11.84 1.90 12.34
CA GLU A 21 13.22 1.63 12.74
C GLU A 21 13.35 0.32 13.54
N GLN A 22 12.42 0.01 14.42
CA GLN A 22 12.36 -1.26 15.13
C GLN A 22 12.13 -2.44 14.16
N LEU A 23 11.24 -2.28 13.18
CA LEU A 23 11.03 -3.28 12.13
C LEU A 23 12.32 -3.51 11.32
N LYS A 24 12.97 -2.45 10.85
CA LYS A 24 14.24 -2.54 10.10
C LYS A 24 15.33 -3.26 10.92
N SER A 25 15.48 -2.87 12.19
CA SER A 25 16.44 -3.50 13.12
C SER A 25 16.17 -4.99 13.27
N SER A 26 14.90 -5.39 13.45
CA SER A 26 14.51 -6.80 13.59
C SER A 26 14.79 -7.59 12.30
N LEU A 27 14.47 -7.03 11.14
CA LEU A 27 14.75 -7.68 9.85
C LEU A 27 16.25 -7.87 9.59
N LEU A 28 17.08 -6.89 10.00
CA LEU A 28 18.54 -7.00 9.90
C LEU A 28 19.10 -8.11 10.82
N LYS A 29 18.60 -8.21 12.05
CA LYS A 29 19.00 -9.27 12.99
C LYS A 29 18.71 -10.67 12.43
N GLU A 30 17.59 -10.82 11.73
CA GLU A 30 17.18 -12.06 11.09
C GLU A 30 17.79 -12.27 9.68
N ASN A 31 18.72 -11.42 9.25
CA ASN A 31 19.33 -11.44 7.91
C ASN A 31 18.30 -11.44 6.76
N LEU A 32 17.15 -10.78 6.94
CA LEU A 32 16.12 -10.66 5.93
C LEU A 32 16.35 -9.44 5.05
N LYS A 33 16.26 -9.63 3.72
CA LYS A 33 16.40 -8.55 2.76
C LYS A 33 15.11 -7.75 2.66
N PHE A 34 15.22 -6.43 2.81
CA PHE A 34 14.10 -5.51 2.66
C PHE A 34 14.48 -4.27 1.84
N GLU A 35 13.48 -3.60 1.35
CA GLU A 35 13.56 -2.31 0.67
C GLU A 35 12.44 -1.41 1.21
N VAL A 36 12.69 -0.12 1.37
CA VAL A 36 11.72 0.85 1.88
C VAL A 36 11.35 1.84 0.80
N SER A 37 10.07 1.98 0.51
CA SER A 37 9.49 3.11 -0.20
C SER A 37 8.98 4.11 0.84
N ASP A 38 9.81 5.07 1.21
CA ASP A 38 9.41 6.20 2.06
C ASP A 38 8.72 7.25 1.19
N LEU A 39 7.40 7.28 1.23
CA LEU A 39 6.58 8.10 0.33
C LEU A 39 6.80 9.61 0.50
N TYR A 40 7.22 10.05 1.71
CA TYR A 40 7.58 11.45 1.93
C TYR A 40 8.98 11.77 1.45
N ALA A 41 9.98 10.94 1.78
CA ALA A 41 11.36 11.14 1.34
C ALA A 41 11.50 11.04 -0.20
N MET A 42 10.72 10.18 -0.84
CA MET A 42 10.64 10.05 -2.29
C MET A 42 9.91 11.21 -2.96
N ASN A 43 9.27 12.08 -2.18
CA ASN A 43 8.33 13.08 -2.71
C ASN A 43 7.30 12.45 -3.66
N PHE A 44 6.77 11.27 -3.27
CA PHE A 44 5.84 10.51 -4.10
C PHE A 44 4.64 11.38 -4.50
N GLN A 45 4.37 11.48 -5.79
CA GLN A 45 3.21 12.20 -6.32
C GLN A 45 1.93 11.43 -5.99
N THR A 46 0.97 12.09 -5.34
CA THR A 46 -0.27 11.45 -4.87
C THR A 46 -1.42 11.58 -5.83
N ASP A 47 -1.44 12.70 -6.55
CA ASP A 47 -2.56 13.04 -7.38
C ASP A 47 -2.44 12.36 -8.75
N MET A 48 -3.52 11.74 -9.17
CA MET A 48 -3.63 11.15 -10.49
C MET A 48 -3.67 12.27 -11.53
N SER A 49 -2.84 12.18 -12.58
CA SER A 49 -2.92 13.07 -13.73
C SER A 49 -4.14 12.73 -14.60
N GLU A 50 -4.50 13.66 -15.51
CA GLU A 50 -5.56 13.44 -16.50
C GLU A 50 -5.30 12.18 -17.35
N ASN A 51 -4.06 11.97 -17.80
CA ASN A 51 -3.68 10.78 -18.56
C ASN A 51 -3.81 9.49 -17.73
N GLU A 52 -3.48 9.52 -16.44
CA GLU A 52 -3.69 8.39 -15.54
C GLU A 52 -5.18 8.13 -15.33
N TYR A 53 -5.99 9.18 -15.14
CA TYR A 53 -7.44 9.08 -15.05
C TYR A 53 -8.04 8.45 -16.32
N ASP A 54 -7.63 8.94 -17.50
CA ASP A 54 -8.11 8.40 -18.78
C ASP A 54 -7.71 6.93 -18.96
N ARG A 55 -6.50 6.58 -18.52
CA ARG A 55 -6.04 5.19 -18.50
C ARG A 55 -6.94 4.30 -17.61
N GLU A 56 -7.23 4.75 -16.39
CA GLU A 56 -8.01 3.98 -15.41
C GLU A 56 -9.51 3.97 -15.76
N GLY A 57 -10.09 5.14 -16.03
CA GLY A 57 -11.53 5.31 -16.23
C GLY A 57 -12.05 4.73 -17.54
N PHE A 58 -11.23 4.75 -18.59
CA PHE A 58 -11.60 4.22 -19.92
C PHE A 58 -10.84 2.96 -20.31
N VAL A 59 -10.06 2.37 -19.38
CA VAL A 59 -9.24 1.16 -19.62
C VAL A 59 -8.32 1.33 -20.84
N ASN A 60 -7.79 2.53 -21.03
CA ASN A 60 -6.92 2.85 -22.15
C ASN A 60 -5.48 2.43 -21.88
N LEU A 61 -5.16 1.16 -22.18
CA LEU A 61 -3.84 0.58 -21.92
C LEU A 61 -2.73 1.12 -22.84
N ASP A 62 -3.05 1.87 -23.89
CA ASP A 62 -2.09 2.50 -24.77
C ASP A 62 -1.43 3.73 -24.13
N LEU A 63 -2.10 4.35 -23.16
CA LEU A 63 -1.53 5.43 -22.38
C LEU A 63 -0.40 4.91 -21.46
N PRO A 64 0.73 5.63 -21.37
CA PRO A 64 1.88 5.17 -20.61
C PRO A 64 1.64 5.21 -19.11
N ILE A 65 2.15 4.19 -18.42
CA ILE A 65 2.26 4.23 -16.95
C ILE A 65 3.44 5.15 -16.58
N PRO A 66 3.28 6.10 -15.62
CA PRO A 66 4.36 6.96 -15.15
C PRO A 66 5.55 6.16 -14.60
N ASN A 67 6.76 6.72 -14.68
CA ASN A 67 7.98 6.02 -14.29
C ASN A 67 8.04 5.69 -12.79
N ASP A 68 7.59 6.61 -11.93
CA ASP A 68 7.47 6.39 -10.48
C ASP A 68 6.57 5.19 -10.17
N ILE A 69 5.48 5.03 -10.91
CA ILE A 69 4.57 3.89 -10.77
C ILE A 69 5.19 2.59 -11.31
N LYS A 70 5.92 2.64 -12.43
CA LYS A 70 6.66 1.48 -12.95
C LYS A 70 7.69 0.98 -11.94
N GLU A 71 8.38 1.87 -11.25
CA GLU A 71 9.34 1.52 -10.21
C GLU A 71 8.67 0.79 -9.04
N GLU A 72 7.54 1.29 -8.54
CA GLU A 72 6.76 0.60 -7.50
C GLU A 72 6.27 -0.78 -7.99
N HIS A 73 5.76 -0.89 -9.22
CA HIS A 73 5.41 -2.18 -9.80
C HIS A 73 6.57 -3.18 -9.82
N GLN A 74 7.81 -2.73 -10.13
CA GLN A 74 8.99 -3.60 -10.11
C GLN A 74 9.34 -4.07 -8.70
N LYS A 75 9.18 -3.22 -7.69
CA LYS A 75 9.37 -3.60 -6.28
C LYS A 75 8.34 -4.64 -5.86
N LEU A 76 7.06 -4.41 -6.16
CA LEU A 76 5.96 -5.33 -5.83
C LEU A 76 6.12 -6.69 -6.53
N LYS A 77 6.53 -6.73 -7.80
CA LYS A 77 6.79 -7.97 -8.54
C LYS A 77 7.85 -8.85 -7.85
N LYS A 78 8.84 -8.25 -7.20
CA LYS A 78 9.93 -8.95 -6.52
C LYS A 78 9.61 -9.32 -5.08
N ALA A 79 8.59 -8.70 -4.49
CA ALA A 79 8.25 -8.88 -3.09
C ALA A 79 7.60 -10.25 -2.81
N SER A 80 7.95 -10.83 -1.66
CA SER A 80 7.27 -11.97 -1.04
C SER A 80 6.44 -11.54 0.17
N CYS A 81 6.71 -10.35 0.70
CA CYS A 81 5.97 -9.72 1.78
C CYS A 81 5.91 -8.22 1.52
N ILE A 82 4.77 -7.61 1.77
CA ILE A 82 4.63 -6.15 1.81
C ILE A 82 4.18 -5.76 3.20
N VAL A 83 4.86 -4.77 3.78
CA VAL A 83 4.52 -4.18 5.08
C VAL A 83 4.18 -2.72 4.87
N PHE A 84 2.96 -2.33 5.19
CA PHE A 84 2.53 -0.94 5.21
C PHE A 84 2.72 -0.39 6.63
N VAL A 85 3.45 0.73 6.77
CA VAL A 85 3.71 1.39 8.06
C VAL A 85 3.24 2.84 7.98
N TYR A 86 2.19 3.18 8.73
CA TYR A 86 1.52 4.47 8.59
C TYR A 86 0.73 4.89 9.85
N PRO A 87 0.49 6.19 10.06
CA PRO A 87 -0.45 6.65 11.08
C PRO A 87 -1.89 6.61 10.55
N VAL A 88 -2.83 6.39 11.45
CA VAL A 88 -4.26 6.55 11.15
C VAL A 88 -4.62 8.03 11.33
N TRP A 89 -5.06 8.66 10.25
CA TRP A 89 -5.58 10.02 10.24
C TRP A 89 -7.01 10.01 9.73
N TRP A 90 -7.94 10.55 10.55
CA TRP A 90 -9.35 10.56 10.20
C TRP A 90 -9.88 9.16 9.79
N SER A 91 -9.57 8.17 10.62
CA SER A 91 -10.02 6.78 10.50
C SER A 91 -9.52 6.03 9.25
N ASP A 92 -8.59 6.59 8.50
CA ASP A 92 -7.97 5.94 7.33
C ASP A 92 -6.45 6.16 7.30
N CYS A 93 -5.80 5.64 6.28
CA CYS A 93 -4.40 5.93 6.00
C CYS A 93 -4.24 7.38 5.54
N PRO A 94 -3.01 7.96 5.63
CA PRO A 94 -2.74 9.30 5.13
C PRO A 94 -3.04 9.44 3.63
N ALA A 95 -3.42 10.65 3.18
CA ALA A 95 -3.69 10.95 1.77
C ALA A 95 -2.54 10.50 0.85
N LYS A 96 -1.29 10.63 1.31
CA LYS A 96 -0.12 10.18 0.53
C LYS A 96 -0.10 8.67 0.30
N LEU A 97 -0.49 7.86 1.29
CA LEU A 97 -0.62 6.41 1.12
C LEU A 97 -1.87 6.05 0.31
N LYS A 98 -2.96 6.80 0.47
CA LYS A 98 -4.15 6.61 -0.38
C LYS A 98 -3.81 6.85 -1.86
N GLY A 99 -3.10 7.96 -2.17
CA GLY A 99 -2.64 8.25 -3.52
C GLY A 99 -1.68 7.20 -4.08
N TRP A 100 -0.85 6.56 -3.22
CA TRP A 100 -0.05 5.42 -3.62
C TRP A 100 -0.95 4.24 -4.08
N PHE A 101 -2.00 3.90 -3.34
CA PHE A 101 -2.96 2.87 -3.76
C PHE A 101 -3.66 3.24 -5.07
N ASP A 102 -4.14 4.48 -5.21
CA ASP A 102 -4.87 4.95 -6.38
C ASP A 102 -4.05 4.85 -7.66
N ARG A 103 -2.74 5.12 -7.59
CA ARG A 103 -1.86 5.14 -8.75
C ARG A 103 -1.15 3.80 -8.99
N VAL A 104 -0.76 3.09 -7.93
CA VAL A 104 0.00 1.83 -8.07
C VAL A 104 -0.90 0.64 -8.36
N TYR A 105 -2.12 0.63 -7.84
CA TYR A 105 -3.09 -0.43 -8.16
C TYR A 105 -3.80 -0.17 -9.48
N SER A 106 -3.03 0.13 -10.51
CA SER A 106 -3.52 0.55 -11.82
C SER A 106 -4.09 -0.59 -12.66
N VAL A 107 -4.97 -0.23 -13.59
CA VAL A 107 -5.51 -1.13 -14.59
C VAL A 107 -4.39 -1.73 -15.47
N GLY A 108 -4.51 -3.00 -15.82
CA GLY A 108 -3.50 -3.76 -16.55
C GLY A 108 -2.34 -4.28 -15.69
N TYR A 109 -2.17 -3.74 -14.46
CA TYR A 109 -1.20 -4.25 -13.50
C TYR A 109 -1.84 -4.93 -12.29
N ALA A 110 -2.64 -4.22 -11.50
CA ALA A 110 -3.27 -4.79 -10.31
C ALA A 110 -4.56 -5.53 -10.66
N TYR A 111 -5.30 -5.00 -11.57
CA TYR A 111 -6.56 -5.55 -12.05
C TYR A 111 -6.74 -5.35 -13.56
N GLY A 112 -7.77 -5.94 -14.11
CA GLY A 112 -8.20 -5.77 -15.48
C GLY A 112 -9.56 -6.42 -15.67
N TYR A 113 -9.95 -6.63 -16.91
CA TYR A 113 -11.23 -7.22 -17.25
C TYR A 113 -11.02 -8.44 -18.13
N ASP A 114 -11.88 -9.45 -17.99
CA ASP A 114 -11.96 -10.59 -18.91
C ASP A 114 -12.79 -10.24 -20.16
N GLU A 115 -12.93 -11.20 -21.07
CA GLU A 115 -13.68 -11.03 -22.32
C GLU A 115 -15.19 -10.73 -22.09
N SER A 116 -15.71 -11.07 -20.92
CA SER A 116 -17.10 -10.81 -20.51
C SER A 116 -17.24 -9.49 -19.74
N GLY A 117 -16.15 -8.74 -19.54
CA GLY A 117 -16.13 -7.47 -18.81
C GLY A 117 -16.10 -7.61 -17.29
N HIS A 118 -15.89 -8.82 -16.74
CA HIS A 118 -15.74 -8.99 -15.29
C HIS A 118 -14.35 -8.59 -14.83
N ASN A 119 -14.30 -7.94 -13.65
CA ASN A 119 -13.04 -7.56 -13.03
C ASN A 119 -12.24 -8.80 -12.62
N ILE A 120 -10.96 -8.83 -13.01
CA ILE A 120 -10.03 -9.91 -12.66
C ILE A 120 -8.74 -9.34 -12.08
N GLN A 121 -8.16 -10.04 -11.12
CA GLN A 121 -6.84 -9.71 -10.59
C GLN A 121 -5.75 -10.01 -11.61
N LYS A 122 -4.89 -9.04 -11.91
CA LYS A 122 -3.74 -9.18 -12.82
C LYS A 122 -2.41 -9.34 -12.07
N MET A 123 -2.23 -8.65 -10.94
CA MET A 123 -0.99 -8.81 -10.18
C MET A 123 -0.92 -10.19 -9.56
N LYS A 124 0.32 -10.72 -9.44
CA LYS A 124 0.56 -11.97 -8.73
C LYS A 124 0.09 -11.87 -7.27
N THR A 125 -0.45 -12.94 -6.74
CA THR A 125 -0.75 -13.02 -5.31
C THR A 125 0.53 -13.06 -4.49
N ILE A 126 0.68 -12.13 -3.55
CA ILE A 126 1.85 -11.99 -2.69
C ILE A 126 1.64 -12.86 -1.44
N PRO A 127 2.64 -13.62 -0.97
CA PRO A 127 2.47 -14.51 0.17
C PRO A 127 2.00 -13.83 1.45
N TYR A 128 2.53 -12.63 1.77
CA TYR A 128 2.23 -11.94 3.03
C TYR A 128 1.96 -10.46 2.81
N GLY A 129 0.87 -9.96 3.42
CA GLY A 129 0.54 -8.54 3.56
C GLY A 129 0.40 -8.19 5.04
N ILE A 130 1.03 -7.12 5.49
CA ILE A 130 1.00 -6.69 6.89
C ILE A 130 0.70 -5.20 6.92
N ALA A 131 -0.22 -4.78 7.78
CA ALA A 131 -0.47 -3.38 8.08
C ALA A 131 -0.08 -3.08 9.53
N LEU A 132 0.90 -2.21 9.72
CA LEU A 132 1.32 -1.67 11.02
C LEU A 132 0.89 -0.21 11.07
N CYS A 133 -0.11 0.08 11.87
CA CYS A 133 -0.60 1.44 11.97
C CYS A 133 -0.60 1.95 13.42
N THR A 134 -0.43 3.26 13.58
CA THR A 134 -0.57 3.96 14.85
C THR A 134 -1.83 4.79 14.83
N ALA A 135 -2.55 4.85 15.94
CA ALA A 135 -3.76 5.67 16.10
C ALA A 135 -3.65 6.56 17.34
N GLY A 136 -4.35 7.68 17.32
CA GLY A 136 -4.39 8.61 18.45
C GLY A 136 -5.35 8.19 19.58
N HIS A 137 -6.11 7.11 19.39
CA HIS A 137 -7.05 6.57 20.36
C HIS A 137 -6.71 5.13 20.73
N PRO A 138 -7.04 4.67 21.95
CA PRO A 138 -6.91 3.28 22.34
C PRO A 138 -7.78 2.33 21.50
N ASN A 139 -7.34 1.07 21.37
CA ASN A 139 -8.08 0.07 20.59
C ASN A 139 -9.50 -0.18 21.13
N GLU A 140 -9.68 -0.13 22.46
CA GLU A 140 -10.96 -0.33 23.11
C GLU A 140 -11.97 0.71 22.61
N PHE A 141 -11.59 1.99 22.59
CA PHE A 141 -12.45 3.07 22.11
C PHE A 141 -12.76 2.90 20.62
N LEU A 142 -11.75 2.61 19.78
CA LEU A 142 -11.94 2.42 18.33
C LEU A 142 -12.86 1.22 18.02
N ASN A 143 -12.81 0.17 18.82
CA ASN A 143 -13.72 -0.97 18.72
C ASN A 143 -15.14 -0.61 19.14
N GLU A 144 -15.30 0.09 20.25
CA GLU A 144 -16.61 0.50 20.79
C GLU A 144 -17.40 1.35 19.76
N ILE A 145 -16.73 2.27 19.08
CA ILE A 145 -17.35 3.13 18.07
C ILE A 145 -17.38 2.54 16.64
N GLY A 146 -16.91 1.29 16.44
CA GLY A 146 -16.93 0.59 15.15
C GLY A 146 -15.87 1.04 14.14
N ILE A 147 -15.00 1.99 14.49
CA ILE A 147 -13.97 2.52 13.58
C ILE A 147 -12.87 1.48 13.33
N ALA A 148 -12.47 0.69 14.34
CA ALA A 148 -11.46 -0.36 14.16
C ALA A 148 -11.88 -1.40 13.11
N GLU A 149 -13.14 -1.81 13.10
CA GLU A 149 -13.71 -2.72 12.10
C GLU A 149 -13.70 -2.07 10.70
N SER A 150 -14.13 -0.82 10.60
CA SER A 150 -14.14 -0.07 9.33
C SER A 150 -12.75 0.04 8.74
N MET A 151 -11.74 0.37 9.55
CA MET A 151 -10.33 0.42 9.12
C MET A 151 -9.82 -0.95 8.65
N ARG A 152 -10.19 -2.02 9.35
CA ARG A 152 -9.85 -3.39 8.96
C ARG A 152 -10.48 -3.75 7.61
N ASN A 153 -11.77 -3.50 7.43
CA ASN A 153 -12.49 -3.79 6.20
C ASN A 153 -11.85 -3.07 5.01
N VAL A 154 -11.51 -1.78 5.15
CA VAL A 154 -10.88 -1.00 4.08
C VAL A 154 -9.46 -1.47 3.81
N MET A 155 -8.61 -1.61 4.83
CA MET A 155 -7.19 -1.89 4.61
C MET A 155 -6.93 -3.37 4.33
N ILE A 156 -7.50 -4.26 5.15
CA ILE A 156 -7.19 -5.69 5.10
C ILE A 156 -8.07 -6.41 4.09
N ASP A 157 -9.38 -6.15 4.10
CA ASP A 157 -10.30 -6.95 3.30
C ASP A 157 -10.48 -6.41 1.89
N ASP A 158 -10.35 -5.10 1.67
CA ASP A 158 -10.40 -4.49 0.35
C ASP A 158 -9.00 -4.26 -0.25
N ARG A 159 -8.18 -3.34 0.32
CA ARG A 159 -6.89 -2.95 -0.29
C ARG A 159 -5.89 -4.09 -0.37
N LEU A 160 -5.76 -4.91 0.68
CA LEU A 160 -4.97 -6.13 0.60
C LEU A 160 -5.77 -7.25 -0.09
N GLY A 161 -6.98 -7.52 0.34
CA GLY A 161 -7.94 -8.40 -0.29
C GLY A 161 -7.35 -9.74 -0.74
N GLN A 162 -7.70 -10.14 -1.95
CA GLN A 162 -7.22 -11.37 -2.59
C GLN A 162 -5.78 -11.25 -3.12
N ARG A 163 -5.19 -10.05 -3.12
CA ARG A 163 -3.82 -9.79 -3.57
C ARG A 163 -2.77 -10.42 -2.66
N PHE A 164 -3.19 -10.84 -1.45
CA PHE A 164 -2.32 -11.46 -0.46
C PHE A 164 -2.90 -12.78 0.06
N LYS A 165 -2.01 -13.80 0.23
CA LYS A 165 -2.44 -15.12 0.77
C LYS A 165 -2.74 -15.06 2.26
N LYS A 166 -1.88 -14.34 3.01
CA LYS A 166 -2.01 -14.13 4.46
C LYS A 166 -1.89 -12.65 4.76
N LYS A 167 -2.71 -12.17 5.63
CA LYS A 167 -2.81 -10.77 6.03
C LYS A 167 -3.32 -10.66 7.48
#